data_997c23999fcc6cea0249c75867f6bb24
#
_entry.id   997c23999fcc6cea0249c75867f6bb24
#
_cell.length_a   1.000
_cell.length_b   1.000
_cell.length_c   1.000
_cell.angle_alpha   90.00
_cell.angle_beta   90.00
_cell.angle_gamma   90.00
#
_symmetry.space_group_name_H-M   'P 1'
#
loop_
_entity.id
_entity.type
_entity.pdbx_description
1 polymer ?
#
loop_
_entity_poly.entity_id
_entity_poly.type
_entity_poly.pdbx_seq_one_letter_code
_entity_poly.pdbx_strand_id
1 'polypeptide(L)'
;MPLLTGVALALVAVFGWQGWQKYQANQSHGASLVYQQLLEAALEPSGQPDVGKVSELANTLKNDFAGSHYAQYGSLFVAKVAVEAGKLDDAAAELQSIVDQPADDSLAELARQRLARVLAAQDKADAALKLLDGKVEPAFAASREELKGDLLVQLGRADDAHAAYEKAKAALSEDAAVGGLQMKLDDLAKGDA
;
A
#
# COMPACT_ATOMS: atom_id res chain seq x y z
N MET A 1 -49.63 24.70 8.33
CA MET A 1 -48.82 23.69 9.01
C MET A 1 -47.65 23.13 8.15
N PRO A 2 -47.73 22.98 6.79
CA PRO A 2 -46.62 22.37 6.00
C PRO A 2 -45.32 23.20 5.97
N LEU A 3 -45.39 24.52 6.10
CA LEU A 3 -44.20 25.40 6.11
C LEU A 3 -43.34 25.21 7.36
N LEU A 4 -43.93 25.04 8.52
CA LEU A 4 -43.21 24.84 9.75
C LEU A 4 -42.50 23.48 9.82
N THR A 5 -43.13 22.43 9.26
CA THR A 5 -42.55 21.09 9.15
C THR A 5 -41.38 21.07 8.15
N GLY A 6 -41.50 21.81 7.04
CA GLY A 6 -40.40 21.96 6.07
C GLY A 6 -39.17 22.65 6.66
N VAL A 7 -39.36 23.74 7.44
CA VAL A 7 -38.29 24.46 8.12
C VAL A 7 -37.63 23.58 9.18
N ALA A 8 -38.42 22.84 9.97
CA ALA A 8 -37.87 21.94 10.98
C ALA A 8 -37.01 20.84 10.38
N LEU A 9 -37.45 20.21 9.28
CA LEU A 9 -36.69 19.19 8.53
C LEU A 9 -35.39 19.76 7.95
N ALA A 10 -35.43 20.97 7.40
CA ALA A 10 -34.24 21.63 6.88
C ALA A 10 -33.20 21.91 7.98
N LEU A 11 -33.65 22.38 9.15
CA LEU A 11 -32.76 22.59 10.30
C LEU A 11 -32.12 21.29 10.80
N VAL A 12 -32.89 20.21 10.92
CA VAL A 12 -32.36 18.87 11.29
C VAL A 12 -31.33 18.41 10.28
N ALA A 13 -31.57 18.57 8.98
CA ALA A 13 -30.62 18.20 7.94
C ALA A 13 -29.32 19.03 8.03
N VAL A 14 -29.41 20.35 8.23
CA VAL A 14 -28.25 21.24 8.32
C VAL A 14 -27.45 20.95 9.59
N PHE A 15 -28.09 20.86 10.76
CA PHE A 15 -27.38 20.56 12.01
C PHE A 15 -26.83 19.14 12.05
N GLY A 16 -27.54 18.16 11.48
CA GLY A 16 -27.05 16.79 11.34
C GLY A 16 -25.80 16.73 10.45
N TRP A 17 -25.85 17.43 9.31
CA TRP A 17 -24.71 17.52 8.40
C TRP A 17 -23.49 18.21 9.03
N GLN A 18 -23.70 19.35 9.73
CA GLN A 18 -22.64 20.05 10.44
C GLN A 18 -22.04 19.21 11.57
N GLY A 19 -22.88 18.51 12.33
CA GLY A 19 -22.44 17.59 13.39
C GLY A 19 -21.60 16.46 12.83
N TRP A 20 -22.02 15.88 11.71
CA TRP A 20 -21.29 14.82 11.01
C TRP A 20 -19.95 15.30 10.45
N GLN A 21 -19.91 16.48 9.80
CA GLN A 21 -18.66 17.08 9.32
C GLN A 21 -17.67 17.35 10.47
N LYS A 22 -18.18 17.89 11.60
CA LYS A 22 -17.34 18.14 12.77
C LYS A 22 -16.80 16.84 13.39
N TYR A 23 -17.63 15.80 13.43
CA TYR A 23 -17.19 14.47 13.87
C TYR A 23 -16.09 13.91 12.97
N GLN A 24 -16.26 13.95 11.65
CA GLN A 24 -15.27 13.52 10.67
C GLN A 24 -13.96 14.31 10.79
N ALA A 25 -14.04 15.63 10.93
CA ALA A 25 -12.85 16.48 11.10
C ALA A 25 -12.08 16.14 12.39
N ASN A 26 -12.79 15.92 13.51
CA ASN A 26 -12.16 15.51 14.77
C ASN A 26 -11.53 14.12 14.68
N GLN A 27 -12.17 13.16 14.00
CA GLN A 27 -11.64 11.83 13.77
C GLN A 27 -10.35 11.89 12.91
N SER A 28 -10.36 12.66 11.83
CA SER A 28 -9.17 12.83 10.98
C SER A 28 -8.01 13.49 11.71
N HIS A 29 -8.32 14.50 12.55
CA HIS A 29 -7.30 15.18 13.37
C HIS A 29 -6.72 14.23 14.43
N GLY A 30 -7.56 13.52 15.16
CA GLY A 30 -7.11 12.52 16.14
C GLY A 30 -6.25 11.44 15.51
N ALA A 31 -6.69 10.87 14.37
CA ALA A 31 -5.94 9.88 13.63
C ALA A 31 -4.57 10.40 13.16
N SER A 32 -4.49 11.65 12.69
CA SER A 32 -3.22 12.25 12.25
C SER A 32 -2.21 12.39 13.38
N LEU A 33 -2.64 12.73 14.58
CA LEU A 33 -1.77 12.84 15.76
C LEU A 33 -1.19 11.47 16.16
N VAL A 34 -2.03 10.43 16.19
CA VAL A 34 -1.59 9.06 16.48
C VAL A 34 -0.63 8.58 15.39
N TYR A 35 -0.91 8.89 14.11
CA TYR A 35 -0.04 8.53 13.00
C TYR A 35 1.32 9.24 13.07
N GLN A 36 1.39 10.51 13.48
CA GLN A 36 2.65 11.21 13.70
C GLN A 36 3.51 10.52 14.76
N GLN A 37 2.92 10.12 15.90
CA GLN A 37 3.62 9.36 16.92
C GLN A 37 4.12 8.01 16.39
N LEU A 38 3.32 7.35 15.53
CA LEU A 38 3.73 6.10 14.87
C LEU A 38 4.93 6.33 13.96
N LEU A 39 4.94 7.41 13.17
CA LEU A 39 6.10 7.75 12.33
C LEU A 39 7.36 8.00 13.17
N GLU A 40 7.24 8.72 14.28
CA GLU A 40 8.36 8.95 15.20
C GLU A 40 8.93 7.63 15.74
N ALA A 41 8.06 6.70 16.17
CA ALA A 41 8.47 5.38 16.65
C ALA A 41 9.06 4.48 15.54
N ALA A 42 8.56 4.60 14.30
CA ALA A 42 9.02 3.81 13.16
C ALA A 42 10.30 4.34 12.52
N LEU A 43 10.61 5.63 12.68
CA LEU A 43 11.73 6.34 12.05
C LEU A 43 12.73 6.83 13.11
N GLU A 44 12.84 6.12 14.23
CA GLU A 44 13.78 6.44 15.31
C GLU A 44 15.19 6.77 14.78
N PRO A 45 15.81 7.88 15.23
CA PRO A 45 17.15 8.28 14.78
C PRO A 45 18.23 7.26 15.10
N SER A 46 17.99 6.36 16.04
CA SER A 46 18.87 5.23 16.38
C SER A 46 18.97 4.18 15.27
N GLY A 47 18.08 4.24 14.26
CA GLY A 47 18.00 3.28 13.16
C GLY A 47 17.29 1.97 13.51
N GLN A 48 16.80 1.83 14.75
CA GLN A 48 16.01 0.67 15.16
C GLN A 48 14.61 1.11 15.54
N PRO A 49 13.56 0.70 14.77
CA PRO A 49 12.19 1.04 15.08
C PRO A 49 11.76 0.46 16.43
N ASP A 50 11.01 1.22 17.21
CA ASP A 50 10.30 0.67 18.37
C ASP A 50 9.10 -0.15 17.88
N VAL A 51 9.33 -1.42 17.62
CA VAL A 51 8.34 -2.39 17.10
C VAL A 51 7.11 -2.45 18.00
N GLY A 52 7.30 -2.41 19.33
CA GLY A 52 6.20 -2.46 20.29
C GLY A 52 5.31 -1.24 20.18
N LYS A 53 5.91 -0.06 20.13
CA LYS A 53 5.20 1.21 20.03
C LYS A 53 4.50 1.37 18.68
N VAL A 54 5.16 0.99 17.58
CA VAL A 54 4.55 0.99 16.23
C VAL A 54 3.31 0.12 16.21
N SER A 55 3.36 -1.10 16.77
CA SER A 55 2.23 -2.02 16.83
C SER A 55 1.08 -1.48 17.70
N GLU A 56 1.39 -0.90 18.86
CA GLU A 56 0.40 -0.27 19.75
C GLU A 56 -0.35 0.86 19.05
N LEU A 57 0.38 1.79 18.44
CA LEU A 57 -0.19 2.95 17.76
C LEU A 57 -0.98 2.57 16.51
N ALA A 58 -0.51 1.58 15.75
CA ALA A 58 -1.26 1.05 14.62
C ALA A 58 -2.57 0.38 15.06
N ASN A 59 -2.57 -0.36 16.17
CA ASN A 59 -3.80 -0.92 16.75
C ASN A 59 -4.76 0.19 17.23
N THR A 60 -4.27 1.27 17.81
CA THR A 60 -5.08 2.44 18.14
C THR A 60 -5.72 3.04 16.89
N LEU A 61 -4.95 3.21 15.80
CA LEU A 61 -5.49 3.68 14.51
C LEU A 61 -6.57 2.75 13.96
N LYS A 62 -6.38 1.43 14.02
CA LYS A 62 -7.35 0.44 13.54
C LYS A 62 -8.63 0.40 14.37
N ASN A 63 -8.54 0.54 15.69
CA ASN A 63 -9.67 0.40 16.59
C ASN A 63 -10.47 1.70 16.73
N ASP A 64 -9.79 2.82 16.92
CA ASP A 64 -10.42 4.10 17.26
C ASP A 64 -10.66 4.97 16.01
N PHE A 65 -9.92 4.73 14.93
CA PHE A 65 -9.93 5.52 13.70
C PHE A 65 -10.03 4.66 12.44
N ALA A 66 -10.74 3.53 12.49
CA ALA A 66 -10.84 2.53 11.42
C ALA A 66 -11.26 3.10 10.05
N GLY A 67 -12.09 4.18 10.03
CA GLY A 67 -12.53 4.86 8.81
C GLY A 67 -11.53 5.84 8.22
N SER A 68 -10.34 6.01 8.84
CA SER A 68 -9.33 6.94 8.35
C SER A 68 -8.30 6.24 7.47
N HIS A 69 -7.77 6.95 6.47
CA HIS A 69 -6.61 6.49 5.69
C HIS A 69 -5.39 6.19 6.59
N TYR A 70 -5.27 6.88 7.72
CA TYR A 70 -4.17 6.69 8.66
C TYR A 70 -4.15 5.29 9.29
N ALA A 71 -5.30 4.62 9.44
CA ALA A 71 -5.36 3.24 9.91
C ALA A 71 -4.62 2.30 8.95
N GLN A 72 -4.83 2.47 7.65
CA GLN A 72 -4.15 1.65 6.64
C GLN A 72 -2.68 2.04 6.45
N TYR A 73 -2.35 3.31 6.57
CA TYR A 73 -0.93 3.74 6.59
C TYR A 73 -0.20 3.14 7.79
N GLY A 74 -0.86 3.07 8.97
CA GLY A 74 -0.32 2.36 10.14
C GLY A 74 -0.04 0.89 9.84
N SER A 75 -0.97 0.18 9.18
CA SER A 75 -0.76 -1.21 8.73
C SER A 75 0.42 -1.36 7.77
N LEU A 76 0.66 -0.41 6.88
CA LEU A 76 1.85 -0.43 6.01
C LEU A 76 3.16 -0.34 6.83
N PHE A 77 3.19 0.41 7.92
CA PHE A 77 4.34 0.49 8.80
C PHE A 77 4.53 -0.77 9.63
N VAL A 78 3.45 -1.35 10.15
CA VAL A 78 3.51 -2.66 10.83
C VAL A 78 4.05 -3.73 9.88
N ALA A 79 3.56 -3.78 8.64
CA ALA A 79 4.07 -4.70 7.63
C ALA A 79 5.56 -4.48 7.34
N LYS A 80 6.02 -3.21 7.23
CA LYS A 80 7.44 -2.88 7.05
C LYS A 80 8.29 -3.42 8.19
N VAL A 81 7.92 -3.10 9.43
CA VAL A 81 8.64 -3.53 10.63
C VAL A 81 8.63 -5.06 10.77
N ALA A 82 7.52 -5.72 10.40
CA ALA A 82 7.44 -7.17 10.39
C ALA A 82 8.41 -7.80 9.38
N VAL A 83 8.53 -7.22 8.16
CA VAL A 83 9.53 -7.66 7.16
C VAL A 83 10.94 -7.51 7.71
N GLU A 84 11.29 -6.36 8.31
CA GLU A 84 12.60 -6.09 8.88
C GLU A 84 12.94 -7.05 10.04
N ALA A 85 11.93 -7.51 10.78
CA ALA A 85 12.05 -8.52 11.83
C ALA A 85 12.02 -9.98 11.31
N GLY A 86 11.93 -10.21 10.01
CA GLY A 86 11.82 -11.53 9.39
C GLY A 86 10.47 -12.22 9.58
N LYS A 87 9.45 -11.50 10.09
CA LYS A 87 8.08 -12.00 10.33
C LYS A 87 7.22 -11.84 9.07
N LEU A 88 7.56 -12.59 8.03
CA LEU A 88 6.93 -12.44 6.71
C LEU A 88 5.44 -12.79 6.72
N ASP A 89 4.98 -13.74 7.55
CA ASP A 89 3.56 -14.09 7.64
C ASP A 89 2.74 -12.95 8.25
N ASP A 90 3.27 -12.28 9.29
CA ASP A 90 2.61 -11.12 9.89
C ASP A 90 2.54 -9.95 8.88
N ALA A 91 3.62 -9.70 8.14
CA ALA A 91 3.67 -8.69 7.10
C ALA A 91 2.65 -8.98 5.98
N ALA A 92 2.54 -10.23 5.54
CA ALA A 92 1.59 -10.64 4.53
C ALA A 92 0.15 -10.43 5.00
N ALA A 93 -0.18 -10.78 6.25
CA ALA A 93 -1.51 -10.60 6.82
C ALA A 93 -1.91 -9.12 6.88
N GLU A 94 -1.00 -8.23 7.30
CA GLU A 94 -1.25 -6.79 7.34
C GLU A 94 -1.51 -6.21 5.93
N LEU A 95 -0.69 -6.58 4.97
CA LEU A 95 -0.84 -6.12 3.58
C LEU A 95 -2.10 -6.69 2.92
N GLN A 96 -2.42 -7.97 3.18
CA GLN A 96 -3.64 -8.59 2.69
C GLN A 96 -4.89 -7.86 3.19
N SER A 97 -4.92 -7.46 4.46
CA SER A 97 -6.05 -6.71 5.02
C SER A 97 -6.33 -5.40 4.28
N ILE A 98 -5.28 -4.71 3.80
CA ILE A 98 -5.42 -3.50 2.99
C ILE A 98 -5.93 -3.85 1.58
N VAL A 99 -5.42 -4.92 0.97
CA VAL A 99 -5.86 -5.38 -0.37
C VAL A 99 -7.33 -5.76 -0.37
N ASP A 100 -7.82 -6.39 0.72
CA ASP A 100 -9.20 -6.85 0.83
C ASP A 100 -10.20 -5.70 1.06
N GLN A 101 -9.79 -4.65 1.78
CA GLN A 101 -10.64 -3.50 2.11
C GLN A 101 -9.85 -2.19 2.00
N PRO A 102 -9.46 -1.79 0.79
CA PRO A 102 -8.64 -0.59 0.59
C PRO A 102 -9.45 0.69 0.81
N ALA A 103 -8.78 1.73 1.30
CA ALA A 103 -9.36 3.07 1.39
C ALA A 103 -9.53 3.73 0.01
N ASP A 104 -8.63 3.42 -0.91
CA ASP A 104 -8.64 3.84 -2.31
C ASP A 104 -7.85 2.87 -3.20
N ASP A 105 -7.99 3.01 -4.52
CA ASP A 105 -7.37 2.13 -5.51
C ASP A 105 -5.84 2.23 -5.52
N SER A 106 -5.28 3.41 -5.25
CA SER A 106 -3.83 3.62 -5.20
C SER A 106 -3.20 2.90 -4.00
N LEU A 107 -3.88 2.94 -2.85
CA LEU A 107 -3.44 2.23 -1.65
C LEU A 107 -3.59 0.70 -1.82
N ALA A 108 -4.67 0.25 -2.47
CA ALA A 108 -4.84 -1.15 -2.86
C ALA A 108 -3.67 -1.66 -3.70
N GLU A 109 -3.27 -0.87 -4.70
CA GLU A 109 -2.19 -1.25 -5.59
C GLU A 109 -0.83 -1.24 -4.89
N LEU A 110 -0.55 -0.23 -4.08
CA LEU A 110 0.66 -0.17 -3.27
C LEU A 110 0.78 -1.39 -2.33
N ALA A 111 -0.31 -1.72 -1.62
CA ALA A 111 -0.34 -2.88 -0.74
C ALA A 111 -0.17 -4.19 -1.51
N ARG A 112 -0.80 -4.31 -2.69
CA ARG A 112 -0.69 -5.48 -3.57
C ARG A 112 0.74 -5.71 -4.03
N GLN A 113 1.44 -4.68 -4.49
CA GLN A 113 2.84 -4.81 -4.91
C GLN A 113 3.76 -5.17 -3.74
N ARG A 114 3.52 -4.60 -2.54
CA ARG A 114 4.28 -4.96 -1.33
C ARG A 114 4.01 -6.40 -0.90
N LEU A 115 2.75 -6.83 -0.92
CA LEU A 115 2.36 -8.20 -0.62
C LEU A 115 3.01 -9.19 -1.59
N ALA A 116 3.06 -8.87 -2.89
CA ALA A 116 3.73 -9.70 -3.88
C ALA A 116 5.22 -9.88 -3.55
N ARG A 117 5.92 -8.82 -3.11
CA ARG A 117 7.32 -8.92 -2.67
C ARG A 117 7.47 -9.79 -1.41
N VAL A 118 6.55 -9.68 -0.46
CA VAL A 118 6.56 -10.52 0.76
C VAL A 118 6.31 -11.99 0.39
N LEU A 119 5.35 -12.27 -0.49
CA LEU A 119 5.10 -13.63 -0.98
C LEU A 119 6.32 -14.20 -1.71
N ALA A 120 7.00 -13.41 -2.52
CA ALA A 120 8.25 -13.82 -3.17
C ALA A 120 9.34 -14.18 -2.15
N ALA A 121 9.48 -13.39 -1.08
CA ALA A 121 10.41 -13.68 0.02
C ALA A 121 10.03 -14.93 0.84
N GLN A 122 8.79 -15.40 0.72
CA GLN A 122 8.29 -16.67 1.27
C GLN A 122 8.41 -17.83 0.28
N ASP A 123 9.14 -17.68 -0.83
CA ASP A 123 9.24 -18.66 -1.92
C ASP A 123 7.90 -18.97 -2.63
N LYS A 124 6.95 -18.02 -2.58
CA LYS A 124 5.61 -18.13 -3.19
C LYS A 124 5.47 -17.24 -4.44
N ALA A 125 6.48 -17.23 -5.32
CA ALA A 125 6.54 -16.32 -6.48
C ALA A 125 5.37 -16.50 -7.46
N ASP A 126 4.86 -17.73 -7.66
CA ASP A 126 3.66 -17.95 -8.49
C ASP A 126 2.40 -17.30 -7.91
N ALA A 127 2.23 -17.32 -6.59
CA ALA A 127 1.13 -16.65 -5.93
C ALA A 127 1.27 -15.12 -6.03
N ALA A 128 2.50 -14.61 -5.91
CA ALA A 128 2.82 -13.20 -6.12
C ALA A 128 2.47 -12.73 -7.54
N LEU A 129 2.81 -13.51 -8.58
CA LEU A 129 2.44 -13.20 -9.97
C LEU A 129 0.92 -13.13 -10.16
N LYS A 130 0.17 -14.11 -9.64
CA LYS A 130 -1.30 -14.11 -9.72
C LYS A 130 -1.92 -12.91 -9.03
N LEU A 131 -1.34 -12.44 -7.93
CA LEU A 131 -1.80 -11.25 -7.22
C LEU A 131 -1.67 -9.97 -8.07
N LEU A 132 -0.68 -9.94 -8.98
CA LEU A 132 -0.41 -8.81 -9.87
C LEU A 132 -1.18 -8.87 -11.18
N ASP A 133 -2.06 -9.85 -11.39
CA ASP A 133 -2.90 -9.93 -12.58
C ASP A 133 -4.02 -8.89 -12.57
N GLY A 134 -4.55 -8.59 -13.76
CA GLY A 134 -5.66 -7.68 -13.96
C GLY A 134 -5.25 -6.25 -14.32
N LYS A 135 -6.24 -5.36 -14.27
CA LYS A 135 -6.05 -3.95 -14.64
C LYS A 135 -5.24 -3.21 -13.58
N VAL A 136 -4.47 -2.25 -14.02
CA VAL A 136 -3.67 -1.36 -13.17
C VAL A 136 -3.83 0.07 -13.67
N GLU A 137 -3.80 1.03 -12.76
CA GLU A 137 -3.74 2.44 -13.13
C GLU A 137 -2.41 2.77 -13.81
N PRO A 138 -2.39 3.67 -14.81
CA PRO A 138 -1.17 4.00 -15.55
C PRO A 138 0.00 4.40 -14.66
N ALA A 139 -0.26 5.09 -13.56
CA ALA A 139 0.75 5.51 -12.59
C ALA A 139 1.54 4.36 -11.95
N PHE A 140 0.95 3.16 -11.88
CA PHE A 140 1.57 1.97 -11.29
C PHE A 140 2.00 0.92 -12.33
N ALA A 141 1.71 1.15 -13.61
CA ALA A 141 1.94 0.15 -14.66
C ALA A 141 3.43 -0.24 -14.75
N ALA A 142 4.33 0.73 -14.77
CA ALA A 142 5.76 0.46 -14.86
C ALA A 142 6.28 -0.35 -13.66
N SER A 143 5.96 0.08 -12.43
CA SER A 143 6.42 -0.61 -11.21
C SER A 143 5.83 -2.01 -11.06
N ARG A 144 4.59 -2.22 -11.51
CA ARG A 144 3.95 -3.55 -11.50
C ARG A 144 4.60 -4.49 -12.52
N GLU A 145 4.82 -4.04 -13.75
CA GLU A 145 5.45 -4.87 -14.78
C GLU A 145 6.93 -5.16 -14.43
N GLU A 146 7.65 -4.20 -13.85
CA GLU A 146 9.00 -4.44 -13.33
C GLU A 146 9.01 -5.52 -12.23
N LEU A 147 8.08 -5.45 -11.26
CA LEU A 147 7.94 -6.45 -10.21
C LEU A 147 7.59 -7.84 -10.78
N LYS A 148 6.72 -7.90 -11.81
CA LYS A 148 6.45 -9.18 -12.51
C LYS A 148 7.72 -9.73 -13.14
N GLY A 149 8.53 -8.90 -13.77
CA GLY A 149 9.83 -9.29 -14.30
C GLY A 149 10.74 -9.89 -13.23
N ASP A 150 10.86 -9.24 -12.06
CA ASP A 150 11.65 -9.74 -10.94
C ASP A 150 11.17 -11.12 -10.45
N LEU A 151 9.86 -11.31 -10.35
CA LEU A 151 9.25 -12.60 -9.96
C LEU A 151 9.48 -13.69 -11.00
N LEU A 152 9.43 -13.34 -12.29
CA LEU A 152 9.67 -14.27 -13.39
C LEU A 152 11.14 -14.71 -13.45
N VAL A 153 12.08 -13.80 -13.15
CA VAL A 153 13.51 -14.16 -12.98
C VAL A 153 13.67 -15.15 -11.82
N GLN A 154 13.03 -14.92 -10.69
CA GLN A 154 13.08 -15.85 -9.54
C GLN A 154 12.55 -17.24 -9.91
N LEU A 155 11.58 -17.33 -10.83
CA LEU A 155 11.01 -18.58 -11.33
C LEU A 155 11.82 -19.19 -12.50
N GLY A 156 12.95 -18.59 -12.91
CA GLY A 156 13.77 -19.07 -14.04
C GLY A 156 13.11 -18.86 -15.41
N ARG A 157 12.12 -17.96 -15.53
CA ARG A 157 11.36 -17.67 -16.74
C ARG A 157 11.92 -16.43 -17.45
N ALA A 158 13.14 -16.56 -17.99
CA ALA A 158 13.92 -15.44 -18.53
C ALA A 158 13.20 -14.69 -19.67
N ASP A 159 12.62 -15.40 -20.65
CA ASP A 159 11.91 -14.77 -21.78
C ASP A 159 10.69 -13.97 -21.34
N ASP A 160 9.91 -14.53 -20.40
CA ASP A 160 8.75 -13.85 -19.83
C ASP A 160 9.18 -12.62 -19.01
N ALA A 161 10.29 -12.73 -18.27
CA ALA A 161 10.85 -11.64 -17.50
C ALA A 161 11.30 -10.48 -18.40
N HIS A 162 11.99 -10.80 -19.50
CA HIS A 162 12.38 -9.82 -20.50
C HIS A 162 11.16 -9.08 -21.07
N ALA A 163 10.11 -9.82 -21.44
CA ALA A 163 8.88 -9.23 -21.95
C ALA A 163 8.17 -8.32 -20.91
N ALA A 164 8.22 -8.68 -19.62
CA ALA A 164 7.68 -7.87 -18.54
C ALA A 164 8.50 -6.58 -18.33
N TYR A 165 9.82 -6.65 -18.36
CA TYR A 165 10.68 -5.46 -18.24
C TYR A 165 10.54 -4.51 -19.44
N GLU A 166 10.37 -5.02 -20.67
CA GLU A 166 10.08 -4.17 -21.83
C GLU A 166 8.72 -3.45 -21.69
N LYS A 167 7.69 -4.10 -21.14
CA LYS A 167 6.42 -3.45 -20.82
C LYS A 167 6.59 -2.38 -19.73
N ALA A 168 7.38 -2.68 -18.69
CA ALA A 168 7.69 -1.71 -17.65
C ALA A 168 8.35 -0.47 -18.24
N LYS A 169 9.34 -0.65 -19.14
CA LYS A 169 10.06 0.42 -19.83
C LYS A 169 9.13 1.26 -20.70
N ALA A 170 8.22 0.61 -21.43
CA ALA A 170 7.23 1.29 -22.28
C ALA A 170 6.19 2.09 -21.46
N ALA A 171 5.96 1.72 -20.20
CA ALA A 171 5.02 2.40 -19.30
C ALA A 171 5.68 3.53 -18.49
N LEU A 172 7.00 3.71 -18.57
CA LEU A 172 7.68 4.84 -17.92
C LEU A 172 7.37 6.16 -18.63
N SER A 173 7.35 7.26 -17.86
CA SER A 173 7.30 8.60 -18.43
C SER A 173 8.63 8.95 -19.12
N GLU A 174 8.60 9.89 -20.09
CA GLU A 174 9.79 10.30 -20.85
C GLU A 174 10.94 10.80 -19.96
N ASP A 175 10.63 11.40 -18.81
CA ASP A 175 11.60 11.94 -17.86
C ASP A 175 12.05 10.90 -16.79
N ALA A 176 11.56 9.67 -16.85
CA ALA A 176 11.88 8.67 -15.82
C ALA A 176 13.28 8.09 -15.99
N ALA A 177 13.95 7.80 -14.86
CA ALA A 177 15.25 7.14 -14.86
C ALA A 177 15.12 5.66 -15.28
N VAL A 178 15.61 5.31 -16.46
CA VAL A 178 15.55 3.96 -17.05
C VAL A 178 16.72 3.07 -16.65
N GLY A 179 17.76 3.63 -16.00
CA GLY A 179 19.05 2.93 -15.81
C GLY A 179 18.96 1.59 -15.11
N GLY A 180 18.18 1.49 -14.01
CA GLY A 180 18.01 0.24 -13.28
C GLY A 180 17.30 -0.85 -14.09
N LEU A 181 16.25 -0.45 -14.83
CA LEU A 181 15.48 -1.38 -15.67
C LEU A 181 16.30 -1.84 -16.88
N GLN A 182 17.11 -0.94 -17.48
CA GLN A 182 18.01 -1.30 -18.58
C GLN A 182 19.06 -2.32 -18.12
N MET A 183 19.62 -2.17 -16.93
CA MET A 183 20.54 -3.17 -16.36
C MET A 183 19.91 -4.54 -16.22
N LYS A 184 18.66 -4.64 -15.77
CA LYS A 184 17.91 -5.90 -15.66
C LYS A 184 17.71 -6.57 -17.04
N LEU A 185 17.40 -5.78 -18.07
CA LEU A 185 17.29 -6.25 -19.46
C LEU A 185 18.63 -6.76 -20.01
N ASP A 186 19.71 -6.00 -19.77
CA ASP A 186 21.06 -6.39 -20.24
C ASP A 186 21.58 -7.65 -19.54
N ASP A 187 21.22 -7.87 -18.27
CA ASP A 187 21.61 -9.07 -17.52
C ASP A 187 20.91 -10.32 -18.04
N LEU A 188 19.64 -10.22 -18.46
CA LEU A 188 18.94 -11.33 -19.12
C LEU A 188 19.53 -11.65 -20.48
N ALA A 189 19.91 -10.64 -21.28
CA ALA A 189 20.53 -10.85 -22.59
C ALA A 189 21.90 -11.55 -22.50
N LYS A 190 22.63 -11.40 -21.39
CA LYS A 190 23.92 -12.09 -21.16
C LYS A 190 23.77 -13.53 -20.67
N GLY A 191 22.63 -13.88 -20.08
CA GLY A 191 22.37 -15.22 -19.56
C GLY A 191 22.10 -16.27 -20.65
N ASP A 192 21.82 -15.84 -21.89
CA ASP A 192 21.52 -16.70 -23.05
C ASP A 192 22.76 -17.03 -23.91
N ALA A 193 23.97 -16.65 -23.49
CA ALA A 193 25.25 -16.91 -24.18
C ALA A 193 26.07 -17.94 -23.43
#